data_5e20e9d3d2e1bf6f1c1e32a44fc2b9d0
#
_entry.id   5e20e9d3d2e1bf6f1c1e32a44fc2b9d0
#
_cell.length_a   1.000
_cell.length_b   1.000
_cell.length_c   1.000
_cell.angle_alpha   90.00
_cell.angle_beta   90.00
_cell.angle_gamma   90.00
#
_symmetry.space_group_name_H-M   'P 1'
#
loop_
_entity.id
_entity.type
_entity.pdbx_description
1 polymer ?
#
loop_
_entity_poly.entity_id
_entity_poly.type
_entity_poly.pdbx_seq_one_letter_code
_entity_poly.pdbx_strand_id
1 'polypeptide(L)'
;MSFSLPPDANGILPDRMIAAMADAGLILPEYPFVESQIQPASLDLRLGDIAFRVRASFLPGPGATVAERIDELKLHEIDLSDGAVLETNCVYIVPLLESLALPPEIIAAANPKSSTGRLDVFTRVIADGTRRFDMIGAGYHGPLYAEISPRTFPVLLREGSRLSQVRFRTGDAILNADELDALHEAERLVDIDDADLANGVALSVDLSGENANGFVGYRAKRHTGVIDIDRRGGYAVGEFWEPIEARPDGSLILDPGEFYILASKEAVQVPPDYAAEMVPFDPLVGEFRVHYAGFFDPGFGYAGAGGKGSRAVLEVRSREVPFILEHGQIVGRLVYEKMLARPDAMYGQKIGSNYQAQGLKLSKHFKV
;
A
#
# COMPACT_ATOMS: atom_id res chain seq x y z
N MET A 1 -13.01 24.56 13.78
CA MET A 1 -11.90 25.52 13.57
C MET A 1 -11.61 25.57 12.07
N SER A 2 -11.21 26.72 11.52
CA SER A 2 -10.86 26.78 10.10
C SER A 2 -9.50 26.10 9.89
N PHE A 3 -9.44 25.12 9.02
CA PHE A 3 -8.18 24.53 8.56
C PHE A 3 -7.45 25.53 7.63
N SER A 4 -6.17 25.70 7.82
CA SER A 4 -5.33 26.51 6.94
C SER A 4 -3.93 25.91 6.84
N LEU A 5 -3.38 25.90 5.63
CA LEU A 5 -1.99 25.53 5.41
C LEU A 5 -1.06 26.74 5.75
N PRO A 6 0.16 26.49 6.22
CA PRO A 6 1.18 27.55 6.29
C PRO A 6 1.41 28.18 4.90
N PRO A 7 1.84 29.45 4.83
CA PRO A 7 2.33 30.01 3.58
C PRO A 7 3.45 29.14 2.99
N ASP A 8 3.44 28.94 1.66
CA ASP A 8 4.43 28.11 0.94
C ASP A 8 4.53 26.65 1.44
N ALA A 9 3.43 26.10 1.97
CA ALA A 9 3.36 24.73 2.46
C ALA A 9 3.76 23.75 1.35
N ASN A 10 4.72 22.88 1.65
CA ASN A 10 5.22 21.86 0.74
C ASN A 10 5.55 20.59 1.51
N GLY A 11 4.80 19.51 1.28
CA GLY A 11 5.02 18.24 1.96
C GLY A 11 3.76 17.40 2.16
N ILE A 12 3.98 16.22 2.73
CA ILE A 12 2.94 15.29 3.14
C ILE A 12 2.34 15.77 4.47
N LEU A 13 1.02 15.73 4.57
CA LEU A 13 0.31 16.15 5.77
C LEU A 13 0.44 15.09 6.88
N PRO A 14 0.88 15.44 8.10
CA PRO A 14 0.97 14.52 9.22
C PRO A 14 -0.41 14.26 9.86
N ASP A 15 -0.46 13.24 10.72
CA ASP A 15 -1.64 12.75 11.46
C ASP A 15 -2.51 13.86 12.07
N ARG A 16 -1.91 14.82 12.82
CA ARG A 16 -2.67 15.93 13.44
C ARG A 16 -3.34 16.84 12.42
N MET A 17 -2.72 17.02 11.22
CA MET A 17 -3.33 17.82 10.16
C MET A 17 -4.45 17.07 9.46
N ILE A 18 -4.33 15.76 9.30
CA ILE A 18 -5.42 14.90 8.81
C ILE A 18 -6.61 14.97 9.77
N ALA A 19 -6.38 14.91 11.07
CA ALA A 19 -7.44 15.10 12.09
C ALA A 19 -8.08 16.51 11.97
N ALA A 20 -7.27 17.55 11.83
CA ALA A 20 -7.77 18.92 11.66
C ALA A 20 -8.57 19.12 10.35
N MET A 21 -8.21 18.40 9.27
CA MET A 21 -9.00 18.38 8.04
C MET A 21 -10.40 17.79 8.28
N ALA A 22 -10.49 16.72 9.05
CA ALA A 22 -11.80 16.13 9.39
C ALA A 22 -12.64 17.07 10.26
N ASP A 23 -12.03 17.69 11.28
CA ASP A 23 -12.71 18.68 12.13
C ASP A 23 -13.20 19.90 11.34
N ALA A 24 -12.52 20.23 10.26
CA ALA A 24 -12.89 21.33 9.36
C ALA A 24 -13.87 20.94 8.24
N GLY A 25 -14.29 19.67 8.16
CA GLY A 25 -15.18 19.17 7.12
C GLY A 25 -14.55 19.02 5.75
N LEU A 26 -13.20 18.87 5.67
CA LEU A 26 -12.48 18.59 4.43
C LEU A 26 -12.37 17.07 4.17
N ILE A 27 -12.51 16.28 5.23
CA ILE A 27 -12.73 14.83 5.19
C ILE A 27 -14.06 14.61 5.90
N LEU A 28 -14.98 13.98 5.23
CA LEU A 28 -16.38 13.79 5.67
C LEU A 28 -16.61 12.27 5.88
N PRO A 29 -16.32 11.75 7.09
CA PRO A 29 -16.63 10.36 7.40
C PRO A 29 -18.13 10.19 7.69
N GLU A 30 -18.73 9.12 7.18
CA GLU A 30 -20.13 8.79 7.47
C GLU A 30 -20.36 8.46 8.95
N TYR A 31 -19.39 7.77 9.56
CA TYR A 31 -19.34 7.48 11.01
C TYR A 31 -18.04 8.01 11.61
N PRO A 32 -18.00 8.35 12.91
CA PRO A 32 -16.78 8.79 13.57
C PRO A 32 -15.60 7.87 13.28
N PHE A 33 -14.40 8.43 13.23
CA PHE A 33 -13.18 7.65 13.04
C PHE A 33 -13.00 6.62 14.17
N VAL A 34 -12.55 5.44 13.79
CA VAL A 34 -12.18 4.41 14.75
C VAL A 34 -10.72 4.58 15.18
N GLU A 35 -10.38 3.98 16.33
CA GLU A 35 -9.01 3.97 16.82
C GLU A 35 -8.04 3.47 15.73
N SER A 36 -6.87 4.08 15.62
CA SER A 36 -5.83 3.77 14.64
C SER A 36 -6.26 3.90 13.15
N GLN A 37 -7.31 4.66 12.84
CA GLN A 37 -7.67 4.93 11.46
C GLN A 37 -6.78 6.00 10.84
N ILE A 38 -6.44 7.06 11.60
CA ILE A 38 -5.42 8.04 11.21
C ILE A 38 -4.05 7.45 11.54
N GLN A 39 -3.19 7.39 10.53
CA GLN A 39 -1.82 6.89 10.57
C GLN A 39 -0.85 8.09 10.54
N PRO A 40 0.47 7.92 10.77
CA PRO A 40 1.42 9.03 10.83
C PRO A 40 1.39 9.97 9.62
N ALA A 41 1.13 9.46 8.43
CA ALA A 41 1.12 10.20 7.16
C ALA A 41 -0.03 9.80 6.22
N SER A 42 -1.06 9.12 6.72
CA SER A 42 -2.18 8.64 5.90
C SER A 42 -3.44 8.41 6.72
N LEU A 43 -4.56 8.23 6.04
CA LEU A 43 -5.85 7.83 6.59
C LEU A 43 -6.26 6.49 5.98
N ASP A 44 -6.60 5.51 6.82
CA ASP A 44 -7.22 4.27 6.38
C ASP A 44 -8.64 4.54 5.89
N LEU A 45 -8.99 4.04 4.71
CA LEU A 45 -10.33 4.16 4.14
C LEU A 45 -11.16 2.92 4.48
N ARG A 46 -12.42 3.16 4.90
CA ARG A 46 -13.37 2.12 5.30
C ARG A 46 -14.36 1.81 4.18
N LEU A 47 -14.65 0.53 3.99
CA LEU A 47 -15.69 0.09 3.06
C LEU A 47 -17.08 0.42 3.60
N GLY A 48 -18.01 0.79 2.71
CA GLY A 48 -19.43 0.87 3.00
C GLY A 48 -20.10 -0.51 3.07
N ASP A 49 -21.41 -0.50 3.20
CA ASP A 49 -22.27 -1.67 3.45
C ASP A 49 -22.63 -2.47 2.20
N ILE A 50 -22.28 -1.99 0.98
CA ILE A 50 -22.68 -2.63 -0.27
C ILE A 50 -21.48 -2.79 -1.23
N ALA A 51 -21.36 -3.94 -1.87
CA ALA A 51 -20.42 -4.19 -2.97
C ALA A 51 -21.16 -4.43 -4.27
N PHE A 52 -20.82 -3.70 -5.31
CA PHE A 52 -21.36 -3.88 -6.66
C PHE A 52 -20.43 -4.78 -7.48
N ARG A 53 -20.89 -6.00 -7.80
CA ARG A 53 -20.20 -6.85 -8.75
C ARG A 53 -20.36 -6.27 -10.16
N VAL A 54 -19.28 -5.81 -10.77
CA VAL A 54 -19.29 -5.21 -12.10
C VAL A 54 -18.66 -6.15 -13.14
N ARG A 55 -19.09 -6.04 -14.40
CA ARG A 55 -18.59 -6.91 -15.49
C ARG A 55 -17.14 -6.65 -15.86
N ALA A 56 -16.62 -5.43 -15.64
CA ALA A 56 -15.25 -5.02 -15.94
C ALA A 56 -14.83 -3.83 -15.09
N SER A 57 -13.52 -3.67 -14.88
CA SER A 57 -12.90 -2.47 -14.31
C SER A 57 -13.15 -1.26 -15.20
N PHE A 58 -13.26 -0.08 -14.59
CA PHE A 58 -13.50 1.17 -15.32
C PHE A 58 -12.93 2.38 -14.59
N LEU A 59 -12.77 3.47 -15.36
CA LEU A 59 -12.61 4.82 -14.84
C LEU A 59 -13.78 5.66 -15.38
N PRO A 60 -14.43 6.51 -14.56
CA PRO A 60 -15.62 7.24 -15.01
C PRO A 60 -15.32 8.21 -16.16
N GLY A 61 -14.13 8.82 -16.14
CA GLY A 61 -13.77 9.88 -17.08
C GLY A 61 -14.42 11.21 -16.72
N PRO A 62 -14.00 12.31 -17.38
CA PRO A 62 -14.55 13.64 -17.12
C PRO A 62 -16.05 13.71 -17.41
N GLY A 63 -16.78 14.32 -16.48
CA GLY A 63 -18.22 14.57 -16.64
C GLY A 63 -19.12 13.37 -16.34
N ALA A 64 -18.56 12.26 -15.83
CA ALA A 64 -19.34 11.13 -15.31
C ALA A 64 -18.95 10.81 -13.86
N THR A 65 -19.89 10.28 -13.12
CA THR A 65 -19.70 9.80 -11.76
C THR A 65 -19.42 8.29 -11.76
N VAL A 66 -18.85 7.80 -10.68
CA VAL A 66 -18.67 6.36 -10.46
C VAL A 66 -20.02 5.67 -10.31
N ALA A 67 -21.00 6.34 -9.67
CA ALA A 67 -22.37 5.81 -9.50
C ALA A 67 -23.07 5.57 -10.84
N GLU A 68 -23.00 6.52 -11.78
CA GLU A 68 -23.55 6.34 -13.15
C GLU A 68 -22.92 5.14 -13.85
N ARG A 69 -21.61 4.95 -13.72
CA ARG A 69 -20.90 3.80 -14.29
C ARG A 69 -21.25 2.49 -13.62
N ILE A 70 -21.47 2.50 -12.31
CA ILE A 70 -21.98 1.31 -11.58
C ILE A 70 -23.33 0.90 -12.16
N ASP A 71 -24.28 1.83 -12.34
CA ASP A 71 -25.60 1.53 -12.87
C ASP A 71 -25.56 0.90 -14.28
N GLU A 72 -24.59 1.30 -15.10
CA GLU A 72 -24.38 0.73 -16.44
C GLU A 72 -23.73 -0.67 -16.42
N LEU A 73 -22.85 -0.94 -15.44
CA LEU A 73 -21.92 -2.07 -15.46
C LEU A 73 -22.20 -3.14 -14.43
N LYS A 74 -23.04 -2.86 -13.43
CA LYS A 74 -23.34 -3.80 -12.35
C LYS A 74 -24.06 -5.04 -12.84
N LEU A 75 -23.67 -6.18 -12.30
CA LEU A 75 -24.33 -7.47 -12.51
C LEU A 75 -25.29 -7.79 -11.36
N HIS A 76 -24.86 -7.54 -10.13
CA HIS A 76 -25.64 -7.69 -8.90
C HIS A 76 -24.99 -6.91 -7.76
N GLU A 77 -25.70 -6.82 -6.66
CA GLU A 77 -25.30 -6.17 -5.42
C GLU A 77 -25.07 -7.24 -4.34
N ILE A 78 -24.15 -6.97 -3.41
CA ILE A 78 -23.79 -7.85 -2.30
C ILE A 78 -23.83 -7.01 -1.04
N ASP A 79 -24.61 -7.42 -0.05
CA ASP A 79 -24.68 -6.81 1.26
C ASP A 79 -23.42 -7.19 2.08
N LEU A 80 -22.69 -6.18 2.57
CA LEU A 80 -21.51 -6.33 3.41
C LEU A 80 -21.78 -6.10 4.89
N SER A 81 -23.00 -5.75 5.31
CA SER A 81 -23.34 -5.40 6.70
C SER A 81 -22.92 -6.49 7.68
N ASP A 82 -23.26 -7.76 7.39
CA ASP A 82 -22.89 -8.93 8.19
C ASP A 82 -21.64 -9.64 7.65
N GLY A 83 -21.10 -9.16 6.53
CA GLY A 83 -19.95 -9.69 5.83
C GLY A 83 -20.30 -10.64 4.69
N ALA A 84 -19.54 -10.50 3.60
CA ALA A 84 -19.69 -11.33 2.41
C ALA A 84 -18.33 -11.72 1.83
N VAL A 85 -18.31 -12.85 1.14
CA VAL A 85 -17.13 -13.34 0.43
C VAL A 85 -17.06 -12.70 -0.95
N LEU A 86 -15.95 -12.03 -1.24
CA LEU A 86 -15.62 -11.61 -2.58
C LEU A 86 -14.72 -12.67 -3.24
N GLU A 87 -15.19 -13.20 -4.35
CA GLU A 87 -14.54 -14.29 -5.08
C GLU A 87 -13.35 -13.79 -5.91
N THR A 88 -12.41 -14.68 -6.15
CA THR A 88 -11.24 -14.40 -6.96
C THR A 88 -11.58 -14.11 -8.43
N ASN A 89 -10.76 -13.27 -9.08
CA ASN A 89 -10.89 -12.87 -10.48
C ASN A 89 -12.22 -12.18 -10.85
N CYS A 90 -12.91 -11.66 -9.85
CA CYS A 90 -14.09 -10.83 -10.00
C CYS A 90 -13.74 -9.37 -9.66
N VAL A 91 -14.44 -8.42 -10.27
CA VAL A 91 -14.26 -6.99 -9.99
C VAL A 91 -15.49 -6.48 -9.25
N TYR A 92 -15.23 -5.83 -8.13
CA TYR A 92 -16.25 -5.24 -7.27
C TYR A 92 -15.95 -3.75 -7.06
N ILE A 93 -16.99 -2.93 -7.04
CA ILE A 93 -16.88 -1.52 -6.63
C ILE A 93 -17.63 -1.36 -5.32
N VAL A 94 -16.98 -0.78 -4.33
CA VAL A 94 -17.55 -0.55 -2.99
C VAL A 94 -17.43 0.93 -2.68
N PRO A 95 -18.54 1.64 -2.37
CA PRO A 95 -18.48 2.99 -1.82
C PRO A 95 -17.64 2.99 -0.54
N LEU A 96 -16.88 4.06 -0.32
CA LEU A 96 -16.14 4.25 0.93
C LEU A 96 -16.93 5.12 1.89
N LEU A 97 -16.75 4.89 3.19
CA LEU A 97 -17.40 5.69 4.24
C LEU A 97 -16.82 7.11 4.37
N GLU A 98 -15.69 7.35 3.74
CA GLU A 98 -15.04 8.66 3.69
C GLU A 98 -15.30 9.32 2.32
N SER A 99 -15.78 10.57 2.36
CA SER A 99 -15.82 11.48 1.22
C SER A 99 -14.93 12.69 1.47
N LEU A 100 -14.57 13.41 0.41
CA LEU A 100 -13.62 14.51 0.49
C LEU A 100 -14.23 15.83 0.01
N ALA A 101 -13.77 16.94 0.60
CA ALA A 101 -14.03 18.32 0.18
C ALA A 101 -12.71 19.09 0.22
N LEU A 102 -11.77 18.70 -0.67
CA LEU A 102 -10.40 19.21 -0.66
C LEU A 102 -10.32 20.67 -1.14
N PRO A 103 -9.49 21.50 -0.51
CA PRO A 103 -9.17 22.82 -1.04
C PRO A 103 -8.24 22.72 -2.27
N PRO A 104 -8.10 23.78 -3.07
CA PRO A 104 -7.29 23.78 -4.29
C PRO A 104 -5.80 23.49 -4.10
N GLU A 105 -5.29 23.63 -2.89
CA GLU A 105 -3.88 23.45 -2.55
C GLU A 105 -3.53 21.99 -2.17
N ILE A 106 -4.55 21.15 -1.94
CA ILE A 106 -4.34 19.77 -1.48
C ILE A 106 -4.73 18.79 -2.57
N ILE A 107 -3.83 17.87 -2.84
CA ILE A 107 -4.09 16.65 -3.62
C ILE A 107 -3.97 15.43 -2.72
N ALA A 108 -4.55 14.32 -3.15
CA ALA A 108 -4.40 13.07 -2.42
C ALA A 108 -4.01 11.91 -3.34
N ALA A 109 -3.26 10.97 -2.79
CA ALA A 109 -2.92 9.71 -3.43
C ALA A 109 -3.34 8.56 -2.52
N ALA A 110 -3.89 7.50 -3.10
CA ALA A 110 -4.27 6.31 -2.37
C ALA A 110 -3.34 5.13 -2.72
N ASN A 111 -3.22 4.19 -1.79
CA ASN A 111 -2.52 2.94 -2.01
C ASN A 111 -3.18 1.82 -1.21
N PRO A 112 -3.07 0.56 -1.66
CA PRO A 112 -3.45 -0.57 -0.82
C PRO A 112 -2.66 -0.58 0.49
N LYS A 113 -3.27 -1.05 1.55
CA LYS A 113 -2.52 -1.35 2.77
C LYS A 113 -1.58 -2.53 2.51
N SER A 114 -0.39 -2.51 3.10
CA SER A 114 0.59 -3.60 2.98
C SER A 114 0.00 -4.98 3.34
N SER A 115 -0.92 -5.04 4.32
CA SER A 115 -1.62 -6.28 4.66
C SER A 115 -2.54 -6.78 3.56
N THR A 116 -3.09 -5.89 2.75
CA THR A 116 -3.97 -6.17 1.60
C THR A 116 -3.15 -6.67 0.42
N GLY A 117 -2.06 -5.98 0.09
CA GLY A 117 -1.14 -6.38 -0.98
C GLY A 117 -0.58 -7.78 -0.75
N ARG A 118 -0.15 -8.11 0.49
CA ARG A 118 0.37 -9.44 0.86
C ARG A 118 -0.67 -10.57 0.82
N LEU A 119 -1.92 -10.27 0.54
CA LEU A 119 -2.98 -11.26 0.26
C LEU A 119 -3.34 -11.35 -1.22
N ASP A 120 -2.63 -10.58 -2.07
CA ASP A 120 -2.95 -10.47 -3.49
C ASP A 120 -4.40 -10.00 -3.74
N VAL A 121 -4.86 -9.08 -2.90
CA VAL A 121 -6.13 -8.39 -3.09
C VAL A 121 -5.85 -7.10 -3.83
N PHE A 122 -6.12 -7.10 -5.13
CA PHE A 122 -5.97 -5.92 -5.96
C PHE A 122 -7.06 -4.90 -5.59
N THR A 123 -6.64 -3.76 -5.09
CA THR A 123 -7.56 -2.68 -4.72
C THR A 123 -7.02 -1.34 -5.19
N ARG A 124 -7.92 -0.48 -5.67
CA ARG A 124 -7.62 0.88 -6.15
C ARG A 124 -8.75 1.80 -5.75
N VAL A 125 -8.42 3.06 -5.51
CA VAL A 125 -9.42 4.09 -5.20
C VAL A 125 -9.83 4.83 -6.48
N ILE A 126 -11.14 5.08 -6.62
CA ILE A 126 -11.72 5.81 -7.73
C ILE A 126 -12.48 7.01 -7.17
N ALA A 127 -12.28 8.18 -7.77
CA ALA A 127 -13.03 9.40 -7.54
C ALA A 127 -13.87 9.75 -8.77
N ASP A 128 -14.94 10.51 -8.59
CA ASP A 128 -15.76 10.99 -9.71
C ASP A 128 -14.93 11.83 -10.69
N GLY A 129 -15.22 11.73 -11.97
CA GLY A 129 -14.57 12.51 -13.01
C GLY A 129 -13.12 12.15 -13.31
N THR A 130 -12.52 11.18 -12.60
CA THR A 130 -11.11 10.85 -12.75
C THR A 130 -10.80 10.06 -14.03
N ARG A 131 -9.55 10.20 -14.51
CA ARG A 131 -8.92 9.36 -15.53
C ARG A 131 -7.78 8.51 -15.00
N ARG A 132 -7.58 8.50 -13.68
CA ARG A 132 -6.49 7.78 -13.02
C ARG A 132 -7.02 7.13 -11.75
N PHE A 133 -6.60 5.91 -11.51
CA PHE A 133 -6.78 5.27 -10.21
C PHE A 133 -5.85 5.90 -9.19
N ASP A 134 -6.26 5.84 -7.92
CA ASP A 134 -5.44 6.19 -6.76
C ASP A 134 -4.99 7.66 -6.69
N MET A 135 -5.49 8.50 -7.60
CA MET A 135 -5.17 9.94 -7.64
C MET A 135 -6.42 10.78 -7.50
N ILE A 136 -6.44 11.60 -6.46
CA ILE A 136 -7.52 12.55 -6.19
C ILE A 136 -6.97 13.96 -6.41
N GLY A 137 -7.55 14.68 -7.37
CA GLY A 137 -7.08 16.01 -7.78
C GLY A 137 -7.33 17.09 -6.73
N ALA A 138 -6.61 18.18 -6.87
CA ALA A 138 -6.82 19.40 -6.07
C ALA A 138 -8.25 19.92 -6.21
N GLY A 139 -8.83 20.36 -5.10
CA GLY A 139 -10.21 20.88 -5.08
C GLY A 139 -11.27 19.82 -5.32
N TYR A 140 -10.98 18.53 -5.17
CA TYR A 140 -11.97 17.47 -5.33
C TYR A 140 -13.03 17.52 -4.23
N HIS A 141 -14.30 17.47 -4.63
CA HIS A 141 -15.46 17.37 -3.74
C HIS A 141 -16.31 16.20 -4.19
N GLY A 142 -16.46 15.19 -3.35
CA GLY A 142 -17.30 14.03 -3.68
C GLY A 142 -16.94 12.75 -2.91
N PRO A 143 -17.70 11.68 -3.20
CA PRO A 143 -17.48 10.35 -2.63
C PRO A 143 -16.21 9.70 -3.20
N LEU A 144 -15.72 8.70 -2.46
CA LEU A 144 -14.66 7.80 -2.91
C LEU A 144 -15.21 6.38 -3.03
N TYR A 145 -14.61 5.60 -3.91
CA TYR A 145 -14.96 4.21 -4.13
C TYR A 145 -13.69 3.35 -4.15
N ALA A 146 -13.79 2.12 -3.65
CA ALA A 146 -12.75 1.12 -3.82
C ALA A 146 -13.14 0.14 -4.95
N GLU A 147 -12.29 0.00 -5.95
CA GLU A 147 -12.30 -1.17 -6.81
C GLU A 147 -11.54 -2.30 -6.10
N ILE A 148 -12.15 -3.46 -5.98
CA ILE A 148 -11.57 -4.62 -5.30
C ILE A 148 -11.63 -5.82 -6.23
N SER A 149 -10.50 -6.50 -6.40
CA SER A 149 -10.42 -7.75 -7.16
C SER A 149 -9.45 -8.71 -6.47
N PRO A 150 -9.93 -9.64 -5.64
CA PRO A 150 -9.09 -10.69 -5.08
C PRO A 150 -8.47 -11.53 -6.22
N ARG A 151 -7.16 -11.80 -6.15
CA ARG A 151 -6.47 -12.52 -7.25
C ARG A 151 -6.12 -13.94 -6.89
N THR A 152 -5.64 -14.16 -5.67
CA THR A 152 -5.21 -15.49 -5.21
C THR A 152 -6.17 -16.10 -4.21
N PHE A 153 -6.57 -15.35 -3.18
CA PHE A 153 -7.43 -15.83 -2.11
C PHE A 153 -8.79 -15.15 -2.15
N PRO A 154 -9.91 -15.90 -2.06
CA PRO A 154 -11.20 -15.27 -1.78
C PRO A 154 -11.16 -14.63 -0.39
N VAL A 155 -11.79 -13.47 -0.24
CA VAL A 155 -11.73 -12.69 1.00
C VAL A 155 -13.13 -12.40 1.55
N LEU A 156 -13.27 -12.50 2.86
CA LEU A 156 -14.46 -12.06 3.58
C LEU A 156 -14.25 -10.61 4.02
N LEU A 157 -15.15 -9.73 3.57
CA LEU A 157 -15.17 -8.30 3.86
C LEU A 157 -16.48 -7.93 4.54
N ARG A 158 -16.43 -6.83 5.32
CA ARG A 158 -17.59 -6.23 6.00
C ARG A 158 -17.60 -4.73 5.81
N GLU A 159 -18.72 -4.10 6.11
CA GLU A 159 -18.76 -2.66 6.35
C GLU A 159 -17.66 -2.26 7.36
N GLY A 160 -16.93 -1.20 7.08
CA GLY A 160 -15.81 -0.75 7.90
C GLY A 160 -14.48 -1.48 7.70
N SER A 161 -14.42 -2.58 6.94
CA SER A 161 -13.15 -3.23 6.57
C SER A 161 -12.22 -2.25 5.85
N ARG A 162 -10.91 -2.30 6.12
CA ARG A 162 -9.91 -1.33 5.63
C ARG A 162 -8.88 -1.99 4.73
N LEU A 163 -8.99 -1.77 3.42
CA LEU A 163 -8.10 -2.32 2.40
C LEU A 163 -7.11 -1.29 1.84
N SER A 164 -7.52 -0.03 1.79
CA SER A 164 -6.78 1.08 1.20
C SER A 164 -6.51 2.17 2.22
N GLN A 165 -5.56 3.02 1.90
CA GLN A 165 -5.21 4.22 2.68
C GLN A 165 -5.00 5.39 1.74
N VAL A 166 -5.23 6.60 2.20
CA VAL A 166 -5.05 7.84 1.45
C VAL A 166 -4.06 8.76 2.15
N ARG A 167 -3.14 9.34 1.39
CA ARG A 167 -2.14 10.32 1.81
C ARG A 167 -2.45 11.66 1.18
N PHE A 168 -2.38 12.73 1.96
CA PHE A 168 -2.62 14.10 1.51
C PHE A 168 -1.32 14.85 1.39
N ARG A 169 -1.17 15.64 0.33
CA ARG A 169 0.02 16.46 0.13
C ARG A 169 -0.30 17.81 -0.48
N THR A 170 0.59 18.76 -0.25
CA THR A 170 0.59 20.09 -0.87
C THR A 170 1.95 20.35 -1.50
N GLY A 171 1.99 21.06 -2.61
CA GLY A 171 3.22 21.36 -3.35
C GLY A 171 3.92 20.13 -3.92
N ASP A 172 5.23 20.24 -4.14
CA ASP A 172 6.11 19.16 -4.59
C ASP A 172 6.92 18.62 -3.40
N ALA A 173 6.47 17.49 -2.86
CA ALA A 173 7.07 16.88 -1.67
C ALA A 173 8.24 15.95 -1.99
N ILE A 174 8.39 15.51 -3.26
CA ILE A 174 9.39 14.52 -3.66
C ILE A 174 10.80 15.11 -3.56
N LEU A 175 11.72 14.35 -2.94
CA LEU A 175 13.12 14.74 -2.89
C LEU A 175 13.75 14.59 -4.28
N ASN A 176 14.49 15.61 -4.71
CA ASN A 176 15.38 15.49 -5.85
C ASN A 176 16.65 14.70 -5.48
N ALA A 177 17.53 14.41 -6.46
CA ALA A 177 18.71 13.59 -6.26
C ALA A 177 19.66 14.17 -5.19
N ASP A 178 19.96 15.48 -5.26
CA ASP A 178 20.88 16.15 -4.32
C ASP A 178 20.32 16.13 -2.89
N GLU A 179 19.02 16.32 -2.73
CA GLU A 179 18.33 16.25 -1.43
C GLU A 179 18.33 14.82 -0.86
N LEU A 180 18.16 13.82 -1.72
CA LEU A 180 18.19 12.41 -1.31
C LEU A 180 19.59 11.98 -0.88
N ASP A 181 20.62 12.39 -1.63
CA ASP A 181 22.02 12.13 -1.30
C ASP A 181 22.38 12.77 0.05
N ALA A 182 22.06 14.06 0.24
CA ALA A 182 22.29 14.75 1.50
C ALA A 182 21.56 14.09 2.68
N LEU A 183 20.32 13.60 2.45
CA LEU A 183 19.57 12.89 3.47
C LEU A 183 20.22 11.54 3.79
N HIS A 184 20.69 10.80 2.78
CA HIS A 184 21.38 9.53 2.98
C HIS A 184 22.70 9.70 3.75
N GLU A 185 23.48 10.73 3.44
CA GLU A 185 24.69 11.06 4.20
C GLU A 185 24.40 11.37 5.68
N ALA A 186 23.30 12.09 5.95
CA ALA A 186 22.92 12.49 7.31
C ALA A 186 22.30 11.34 8.13
N GLU A 187 21.44 10.53 7.52
CA GLU A 187 20.55 9.58 8.22
C GLU A 187 20.78 8.11 7.81
N ARG A 188 21.65 7.85 6.82
CA ARG A 188 21.91 6.50 6.28
C ARG A 188 20.60 5.71 6.01
N LEU A 189 19.90 6.08 4.96
CA LEU A 189 18.58 5.53 4.62
C LEU A 189 18.55 4.02 4.33
N VAL A 190 19.70 3.42 4.01
CA VAL A 190 19.85 2.00 3.66
C VAL A 190 21.16 1.44 4.22
N ASP A 191 21.19 0.16 4.53
CA ASP A 191 22.27 -0.53 5.25
C ASP A 191 23.48 -0.94 4.37
N ILE A 192 23.46 -0.66 3.06
CA ILE A 192 24.58 -0.95 2.14
C ILE A 192 25.40 0.30 1.83
N ASP A 193 26.69 0.13 1.52
CA ASP A 193 27.62 1.25 1.27
C ASP A 193 27.49 1.81 -0.16
N ASP A 194 27.29 0.95 -1.17
CA ASP A 194 27.15 1.32 -2.59
C ASP A 194 25.67 1.41 -2.98
N ALA A 195 24.90 2.28 -2.30
CA ALA A 195 23.48 2.47 -2.59
C ALA A 195 23.27 3.20 -3.92
N ASP A 196 22.44 2.66 -4.80
CA ASP A 196 21.94 3.39 -5.97
C ASP A 196 20.76 4.28 -5.54
N LEU A 197 21.01 5.59 -5.51
CA LEU A 197 20.06 6.62 -5.10
C LEU A 197 19.45 7.38 -6.30
N ALA A 198 19.81 7.05 -7.52
CA ALA A 198 19.27 7.68 -8.72
C ALA A 198 17.74 7.46 -8.81
N ASN A 199 16.95 8.52 -8.73
CA ASN A 199 15.48 8.50 -8.74
C ASN A 199 14.84 7.70 -7.58
N GLY A 200 15.45 7.73 -6.39
CA GLY A 200 15.02 6.99 -5.20
C GLY A 200 15.99 5.88 -4.82
N VAL A 201 15.87 5.36 -3.59
CA VAL A 201 16.70 4.26 -3.09
C VAL A 201 16.33 2.96 -3.82
N ALA A 202 17.27 2.39 -4.58
CA ALA A 202 17.05 1.12 -5.27
C ALA A 202 16.91 -0.02 -4.26
N LEU A 203 15.96 -0.90 -4.51
CA LEU A 203 15.74 -2.12 -3.74
C LEU A 203 15.95 -3.32 -4.65
N SER A 204 16.78 -4.26 -4.20
CA SER A 204 17.02 -5.52 -4.88
C SER A 204 16.43 -6.70 -4.10
N VAL A 205 16.23 -7.82 -4.77
CA VAL A 205 15.66 -9.02 -4.15
C VAL A 205 16.71 -9.84 -3.40
N ASP A 206 16.36 -10.34 -2.22
CA ASP A 206 17.17 -11.30 -1.46
C ASP A 206 16.78 -12.74 -1.78
N LEU A 207 17.63 -13.45 -2.52
CA LEU A 207 17.50 -14.87 -2.80
C LEU A 207 18.65 -15.70 -2.18
N SER A 208 19.42 -15.12 -1.25
CA SER A 208 20.49 -15.84 -0.55
C SER A 208 19.97 -16.80 0.51
N GLY A 209 18.81 -16.50 1.12
CA GLY A 209 18.27 -17.23 2.26
C GLY A 209 18.96 -16.95 3.59
N GLU A 210 20.03 -16.16 3.63
CA GLU A 210 20.81 -15.86 4.84
C GLU A 210 19.98 -15.16 5.91
N ASN A 211 19.09 -14.29 5.48
CA ASN A 211 18.25 -13.47 6.38
C ASN A 211 16.95 -14.15 6.84
N ALA A 212 16.66 -15.36 6.38
CA ALA A 212 15.40 -16.05 6.65
C ALA A 212 15.57 -17.57 6.84
N ASN A 213 16.64 -18.01 7.49
CA ASN A 213 16.91 -19.41 7.85
C ASN A 213 16.88 -20.38 6.62
N GLY A 214 17.42 -19.96 5.49
CA GLY A 214 17.45 -20.73 4.25
C GLY A 214 16.24 -20.52 3.32
N PHE A 215 15.24 -19.73 3.74
CA PHE A 215 14.11 -19.39 2.89
C PHE A 215 14.33 -18.05 2.18
N VAL A 216 13.84 -17.96 0.95
CA VAL A 216 13.90 -16.72 0.13
C VAL A 216 12.53 -16.08 -0.07
N GLY A 217 11.45 -16.82 0.22
CA GLY A 217 10.10 -16.33 0.02
C GLY A 217 9.03 -17.37 0.29
N TYR A 218 7.83 -17.00 -0.12
CA TYR A 218 6.66 -17.87 -0.10
C TYR A 218 5.94 -17.80 -1.43
N ARG A 219 5.44 -18.95 -1.92
CA ARG A 219 4.51 -19.04 -3.03
C ARG A 219 3.12 -19.30 -2.48
N ALA A 220 2.13 -18.56 -2.97
CA ALA A 220 0.74 -18.76 -2.59
C ALA A 220 0.19 -20.08 -3.16
N LYS A 221 -0.55 -20.82 -2.35
CA LYS A 221 -1.27 -22.03 -2.79
C LYS A 221 -2.56 -21.63 -3.49
N ARG A 222 -2.97 -22.42 -4.46
CA ARG A 222 -4.27 -22.30 -5.14
C ARG A 222 -5.36 -23.05 -4.37
N HIS A 223 -6.62 -22.66 -4.59
CA HIS A 223 -7.80 -23.33 -4.06
C HIS A 223 -7.80 -23.49 -2.53
N THR A 224 -7.38 -22.44 -1.84
CA THR A 224 -7.38 -22.37 -0.37
C THR A 224 -8.75 -21.93 0.17
N GLY A 225 -8.87 -21.88 1.50
CA GLY A 225 -10.04 -21.31 2.17
C GLY A 225 -10.14 -19.80 2.04
N VAL A 226 -11.24 -19.25 2.54
CA VAL A 226 -11.52 -17.80 2.60
C VAL A 226 -10.67 -17.15 3.69
N ILE A 227 -10.14 -15.97 3.41
CA ILE A 227 -9.44 -15.13 4.40
C ILE A 227 -10.35 -14.00 4.86
N ASP A 228 -10.69 -13.98 6.13
CA ASP A 228 -11.37 -12.86 6.79
C ASP A 228 -10.35 -11.74 7.02
N ILE A 229 -10.57 -10.58 6.38
CA ILE A 229 -9.64 -9.44 6.41
C ILE A 229 -9.52 -8.81 7.81
N ASP A 230 -10.52 -8.97 8.64
CA ASP A 230 -10.52 -8.39 9.98
C ASP A 230 -9.95 -9.35 11.04
N ARG A 231 -9.69 -10.62 10.68
CA ARG A 231 -9.15 -11.63 11.58
C ARG A 231 -7.62 -11.69 11.53
N ARG A 232 -6.98 -11.17 12.57
CA ARG A 232 -5.51 -11.23 12.74
C ARG A 232 -5.06 -12.57 13.30
N GLY A 233 -3.93 -13.14 12.80
CA GLY A 233 -3.33 -14.38 13.29
C GLY A 233 -4.28 -15.58 13.25
N GLY A 234 -5.27 -15.56 12.36
CA GLY A 234 -6.32 -16.56 12.31
C GLY A 234 -5.97 -17.82 11.53
N TYR A 235 -4.92 -17.77 10.70
CA TYR A 235 -4.65 -18.79 9.69
C TYR A 235 -3.26 -19.41 9.86
N ALA A 236 -3.15 -20.72 9.67
CA ALA A 236 -1.87 -21.40 9.62
C ALA A 236 -1.18 -21.13 8.27
N VAL A 237 0.11 -20.77 8.30
CA VAL A 237 0.88 -20.45 7.09
C VAL A 237 0.81 -21.59 6.09
N GLY A 238 1.04 -22.82 6.52
CA GLY A 238 1.10 -24.00 5.63
C GLY A 238 -0.21 -24.36 4.92
N GLU A 239 -1.35 -23.78 5.33
CA GLU A 239 -2.63 -23.96 4.61
C GLU A 239 -2.69 -23.09 3.34
N PHE A 240 -2.01 -21.94 3.33
CA PHE A 240 -2.10 -20.92 2.28
C PHE A 240 -0.81 -20.72 1.50
N TRP A 241 0.34 -21.06 2.09
CA TRP A 241 1.65 -20.74 1.55
C TRP A 241 2.59 -21.93 1.53
N GLU A 242 3.45 -21.96 0.51
CA GLU A 242 4.58 -22.87 0.38
C GLU A 242 5.86 -22.05 0.55
N PRO A 243 6.73 -22.39 1.54
CA PRO A 243 8.02 -21.74 1.67
C PRO A 243 8.92 -22.11 0.48
N ILE A 244 9.75 -21.17 0.05
CA ILE A 244 10.71 -21.35 -1.05
C ILE A 244 12.11 -21.34 -0.44
N GLU A 245 12.83 -22.45 -0.61
CA GLU A 245 14.21 -22.57 -0.17
C GLU A 245 15.17 -21.88 -1.14
N ALA A 246 16.30 -21.36 -0.60
CA ALA A 246 17.38 -20.79 -1.39
C ALA A 246 17.98 -21.84 -2.31
N ARG A 247 18.27 -21.45 -3.55
CA ARG A 247 18.98 -22.30 -4.51
C ARG A 247 20.47 -21.95 -4.51
N PRO A 248 21.36 -22.93 -4.77
CA PRO A 248 22.82 -22.67 -4.83
C PRO A 248 23.23 -21.65 -5.89
N ASP A 249 22.46 -21.50 -6.96
CA ASP A 249 22.70 -20.55 -8.05
C ASP A 249 22.14 -19.15 -7.77
N GLY A 250 21.46 -18.96 -6.62
CA GLY A 250 20.86 -17.66 -6.25
C GLY A 250 19.71 -17.23 -7.16
N SER A 251 19.05 -18.16 -7.86
CA SER A 251 17.96 -17.86 -8.79
C SER A 251 16.60 -18.32 -8.28
N LEU A 252 15.53 -17.69 -8.78
CA LEU A 252 14.13 -18.11 -8.62
C LEU A 252 13.39 -17.98 -9.93
N ILE A 253 12.74 -19.06 -10.37
CA ILE A 253 11.82 -19.00 -11.51
C ILE A 253 10.44 -18.60 -11.00
N LEU A 254 9.94 -17.49 -11.51
CA LEU A 254 8.58 -17.03 -11.30
C LEU A 254 7.67 -17.61 -12.37
N ASP A 255 6.73 -18.48 -11.99
CA ASP A 255 5.77 -19.06 -12.92
C ASP A 255 4.63 -18.08 -13.23
N PRO A 256 4.10 -18.08 -14.47
CA PRO A 256 2.98 -17.21 -14.85
C PRO A 256 1.74 -17.44 -13.99
N GLY A 257 1.16 -16.33 -13.54
CA GLY A 257 -0.07 -16.37 -12.75
C GLY A 257 0.09 -16.81 -11.29
N GLU A 258 1.30 -17.21 -10.86
CA GLU A 258 1.59 -17.49 -9.44
C GLU A 258 1.87 -16.19 -8.68
N PHE A 259 1.62 -16.21 -7.38
CA PHE A 259 1.87 -15.08 -6.48
C PHE A 259 2.93 -15.43 -5.46
N TYR A 260 3.88 -14.51 -5.29
CA TYR A 260 5.05 -14.70 -4.42
C TYR A 260 5.17 -13.55 -3.43
N ILE A 261 5.59 -13.87 -2.22
CA ILE A 261 6.07 -12.90 -1.23
C ILE A 261 7.57 -13.10 -1.08
N LEU A 262 8.33 -12.08 -1.43
CA LEU A 262 9.78 -12.02 -1.30
C LEU A 262 10.18 -10.86 -0.37
N ALA A 263 11.47 -10.65 -0.15
CA ALA A 263 11.98 -9.52 0.63
C ALA A 263 13.12 -8.81 -0.11
N SER A 264 13.31 -7.53 0.19
CA SER A 264 14.48 -6.79 -0.27
C SER A 264 15.75 -7.30 0.42
N LYS A 265 16.87 -7.21 -0.31
CA LYS A 265 18.19 -7.46 0.24
C LYS A 265 18.59 -6.34 1.21
N GLU A 266 18.23 -5.12 0.87
CA GLU A 266 18.52 -3.93 1.65
C GLU A 266 17.52 -3.79 2.81
N ALA A 267 18.01 -3.36 3.97
CA ALA A 267 17.18 -2.85 5.05
C ALA A 267 17.16 -1.32 4.99
N VAL A 268 15.97 -0.76 4.97
CA VAL A 268 15.74 0.68 4.81
C VAL A 268 15.13 1.30 6.06
N GLN A 269 15.28 2.61 6.18
CA GLN A 269 14.58 3.40 7.19
C GLN A 269 13.97 4.67 6.60
N VAL A 270 12.88 5.11 7.20
CA VAL A 270 12.21 6.37 6.89
C VAL A 270 12.31 7.28 8.12
N PRO A 271 13.15 8.33 8.07
CA PRO A 271 13.28 9.27 9.18
C PRO A 271 11.97 10.00 9.50
N PRO A 272 11.81 10.57 10.71
CA PRO A 272 10.55 11.15 11.16
C PRO A 272 10.00 12.33 10.34
N ASP A 273 10.88 13.06 9.66
CA ASP A 273 10.52 14.22 8.87
C ASP A 273 10.25 13.88 7.39
N TYR A 274 10.20 12.58 7.09
CA TYR A 274 9.99 12.06 5.74
C TYR A 274 8.96 10.93 5.74
N ALA A 275 8.34 10.76 4.60
CA ALA A 275 7.57 9.59 4.22
C ALA A 275 8.20 8.99 2.97
N ALA A 276 7.82 7.78 2.60
CA ALA A 276 8.28 7.23 1.33
C ALA A 276 7.19 6.42 0.64
N GLU A 277 7.38 6.19 -0.65
CA GLU A 277 6.52 5.34 -1.47
C GLU A 277 7.38 4.42 -2.32
N MET A 278 7.01 3.14 -2.38
CA MET A 278 7.64 2.22 -3.31
C MET A 278 7.07 2.42 -4.71
N VAL A 279 7.95 2.71 -5.66
CA VAL A 279 7.62 2.82 -7.08
C VAL A 279 8.13 1.55 -7.77
N PRO A 280 7.29 0.83 -8.52
CA PRO A 280 7.72 -0.34 -9.26
C PRO A 280 8.77 0.06 -10.30
N PHE A 281 9.72 -0.86 -10.51
CA PHE A 281 10.77 -0.68 -11.51
C PHE A 281 10.18 -0.53 -12.93
N ASP A 282 10.97 0.06 -13.84
CA ASP A 282 10.58 0.38 -15.21
C ASP A 282 9.97 -0.84 -15.94
N PRO A 283 8.77 -0.72 -16.51
CA PRO A 283 8.13 -1.79 -17.27
C PRO A 283 8.92 -2.27 -18.50
N LEU A 284 9.98 -1.57 -18.90
CA LEU A 284 10.88 -2.01 -19.97
C LEU A 284 11.79 -3.18 -19.55
N VAL A 285 11.84 -3.55 -18.28
CA VAL A 285 12.71 -4.62 -17.77
C VAL A 285 12.05 -6.00 -17.79
N GLY A 286 10.82 -6.15 -18.29
CA GLY A 286 10.17 -7.44 -18.51
C GLY A 286 8.76 -7.58 -17.98
N GLU A 287 8.22 -8.78 -18.07
CA GLU A 287 6.86 -9.20 -17.66
C GLU A 287 6.67 -9.28 -16.14
N PHE A 288 7.75 -9.16 -15.39
CA PHE A 288 7.77 -9.18 -13.93
C PHE A 288 7.32 -7.84 -13.36
N ARG A 289 6.46 -7.87 -12.35
CA ARG A 289 6.05 -6.68 -11.62
C ARG A 289 6.07 -6.95 -10.11
N VAL A 290 6.64 -6.00 -9.36
CA VAL A 290 6.30 -5.82 -7.96
C VAL A 290 4.92 -5.16 -7.94
N HIS A 291 3.94 -5.87 -7.42
CA HIS A 291 2.58 -5.35 -7.27
C HIS A 291 2.44 -4.66 -5.91
N TYR A 292 1.42 -3.81 -5.78
CA TYR A 292 1.04 -3.20 -4.49
C TYR A 292 2.14 -2.34 -3.88
N ALA A 293 2.74 -1.45 -4.70
CA ALA A 293 3.55 -0.35 -4.20
C ALA A 293 2.83 0.32 -3.02
N GLY A 294 3.48 0.40 -1.88
CA GLY A 294 2.86 0.84 -0.62
C GLY A 294 3.51 2.09 -0.08
N PHE A 295 2.77 2.79 0.78
CA PHE A 295 3.31 3.88 1.59
C PHE A 295 4.16 3.35 2.72
N PHE A 296 5.28 4.02 2.93
CA PHE A 296 6.17 3.83 4.07
C PHE A 296 6.06 5.08 4.96
N ASP A 297 5.52 4.88 6.14
CA ASP A 297 5.27 5.99 7.06
C ASP A 297 6.53 6.42 7.82
N PRO A 298 6.58 7.68 8.29
CA PRO A 298 7.62 8.17 9.18
C PRO A 298 7.87 7.24 10.36
N GLY A 299 9.11 6.83 10.57
CA GLY A 299 9.51 5.87 11.61
C GLY A 299 9.66 4.42 11.16
N PHE A 300 9.29 4.06 9.91
CA PHE A 300 9.53 2.71 9.40
C PHE A 300 11.02 2.38 9.38
N GLY A 301 11.41 1.28 10.06
CA GLY A 301 12.81 0.86 10.19
C GLY A 301 13.71 1.81 10.99
N TYR A 302 13.23 2.97 11.42
CA TYR A 302 14.02 4.02 12.06
C TYR A 302 14.42 3.65 13.50
N ALA A 303 15.70 3.85 13.84
CA ALA A 303 16.26 3.46 15.14
C ALA A 303 15.57 4.17 16.31
N GLY A 304 15.24 5.47 16.15
CA GLY A 304 14.53 6.25 17.17
C GLY A 304 13.09 5.79 17.42
N ALA A 305 12.51 5.02 16.50
CA ALA A 305 11.21 4.36 16.64
C ALA A 305 11.32 2.86 17.00
N GLY A 306 12.53 2.40 17.43
CA GLY A 306 12.81 1.03 17.81
C GLY A 306 13.19 0.10 16.65
N GLY A 307 13.45 0.65 15.46
CA GLY A 307 13.92 -0.11 14.31
C GLY A 307 15.44 -0.26 14.27
N LYS A 308 15.90 -1.17 13.41
CA LYS A 308 17.34 -1.37 13.05
C LYS A 308 17.48 -1.48 11.52
N GLY A 309 16.70 -0.70 10.78
CA GLY A 309 16.36 -0.99 9.42
C GLY A 309 15.22 -2.02 9.32
N SER A 310 14.47 -1.97 8.25
CA SER A 310 13.42 -2.95 7.94
C SER A 310 13.48 -3.30 6.46
N ARG A 311 13.38 -4.58 6.13
CA ARG A 311 13.34 -5.01 4.74
C ARG A 311 11.98 -4.68 4.14
N ALA A 312 11.97 -4.23 2.91
CA ALA A 312 10.72 -4.14 2.15
C ALA A 312 10.27 -5.56 1.79
N VAL A 313 8.99 -5.83 1.99
CA VAL A 313 8.39 -7.06 1.48
C VAL A 313 7.82 -6.78 0.10
N LEU A 314 8.10 -7.67 -0.83
CA LEU A 314 7.82 -7.55 -2.24
C LEU A 314 6.70 -8.52 -2.62
N GLU A 315 5.63 -7.99 -3.11
CA GLU A 315 4.50 -8.73 -3.68
C GLU A 315 4.72 -8.92 -5.18
N VAL A 316 4.98 -10.14 -5.61
CA VAL A 316 5.53 -10.41 -6.93
C VAL A 316 4.66 -11.35 -7.74
N ARG A 317 4.48 -11.02 -9.02
CA ARG A 317 3.76 -11.86 -9.98
C ARG A 317 4.37 -11.73 -11.38
N SER A 318 4.65 -12.87 -12.04
CA SER A 318 4.85 -12.92 -13.48
C SER A 318 3.52 -13.13 -14.20
N ARG A 319 3.34 -12.57 -15.39
CA ARG A 319 2.05 -12.61 -16.10
C ARG A 319 2.00 -13.65 -17.20
N GLU A 320 2.77 -13.46 -18.28
CA GLU A 320 2.60 -14.19 -19.53
C GLU A 320 3.63 -15.30 -19.69
N VAL A 321 4.87 -15.07 -19.25
CA VAL A 321 5.97 -16.01 -19.42
C VAL A 321 6.70 -16.26 -18.09
N PRO A 322 7.34 -17.44 -17.90
CA PRO A 322 8.24 -17.67 -16.78
C PRO A 322 9.38 -16.64 -16.80
N PHE A 323 9.73 -16.12 -15.62
CA PHE A 323 10.82 -15.14 -15.49
C PHE A 323 11.84 -15.64 -14.47
N ILE A 324 13.12 -15.59 -14.84
CA ILE A 324 14.23 -15.90 -13.93
C ILE A 324 14.59 -14.62 -13.18
N LEU A 325 14.42 -14.65 -11.87
CA LEU A 325 14.83 -13.59 -10.96
C LEU A 325 16.15 -14.00 -10.31
N GLU A 326 17.14 -13.12 -10.27
CA GLU A 326 18.46 -13.37 -9.70
C GLU A 326 18.66 -12.59 -8.40
N HIS A 327 19.47 -13.15 -7.48
CA HIS A 327 19.84 -12.48 -6.24
C HIS A 327 20.51 -11.13 -6.53
N GLY A 328 20.04 -10.08 -5.87
CA GLY A 328 20.53 -8.71 -6.05
C GLY A 328 19.97 -7.99 -7.28
N GLN A 329 19.05 -8.59 -8.04
CA GLN A 329 18.38 -7.90 -9.13
C GLN A 329 17.48 -6.78 -8.56
N ILE A 330 17.63 -5.55 -9.09
CA ILE A 330 16.81 -4.40 -8.69
C ILE A 330 15.36 -4.64 -9.13
N VAL A 331 14.42 -4.45 -8.21
CA VAL A 331 13.00 -4.76 -8.40
C VAL A 331 12.08 -3.56 -8.16
N GLY A 332 12.60 -2.49 -7.59
CA GLY A 332 11.85 -1.26 -7.32
C GLY A 332 12.71 -0.18 -6.72
N ARG A 333 12.10 0.99 -6.49
CA ARG A 333 12.76 2.11 -5.82
C ARG A 333 11.86 2.69 -4.75
N LEU A 334 12.47 3.12 -3.65
CA LEU A 334 11.79 3.82 -2.58
C LEU A 334 12.02 5.32 -2.77
N VAL A 335 10.96 6.04 -3.13
CA VAL A 335 10.97 7.48 -3.36
C VAL A 335 10.59 8.17 -2.06
N TYR A 336 11.44 9.08 -1.61
CA TYR A 336 11.23 9.83 -0.36
C TYR A 336 10.51 11.15 -0.62
N GLU A 337 9.62 11.50 0.29
CA GLU A 337 8.82 12.71 0.28
C GLU A 337 8.99 13.45 1.61
N LYS A 338 9.10 14.79 1.57
CA LYS A 338 9.15 15.62 2.79
C LYS A 338 7.80 15.58 3.50
N MET A 339 7.82 15.48 4.82
CA MET A 339 6.65 15.77 5.63
C MET A 339 6.49 17.28 5.78
N LEU A 340 5.26 17.80 5.75
CA LEU A 340 5.00 19.21 6.04
C LEU A 340 5.35 19.56 7.49
N ALA A 341 5.23 18.60 8.38
CA ALA A 341 5.72 18.67 9.75
C ALA A 341 5.84 17.24 10.31
N ARG A 342 6.67 17.06 11.33
CA ARG A 342 6.83 15.76 12.01
C ARG A 342 5.50 15.29 12.60
N PRO A 343 5.08 14.03 12.40
CA PRO A 343 3.85 13.51 12.98
C PRO A 343 3.95 13.37 14.51
N ASP A 344 2.80 13.39 15.20
CA ASP A 344 2.73 13.20 16.65
C ASP A 344 2.95 11.74 17.04
N ALA A 345 2.60 10.80 16.16
CA ALA A 345 2.86 9.38 16.31
C ALA A 345 3.73 8.88 15.15
N MET A 346 4.77 8.11 15.47
CA MET A 346 5.61 7.47 14.46
C MET A 346 5.24 5.99 14.31
N TYR A 347 5.47 5.46 13.12
CA TYR A 347 5.33 4.03 12.87
C TYR A 347 6.18 3.23 13.86
N GLY A 348 5.57 2.29 14.58
CA GLY A 348 6.25 1.45 15.56
C GLY A 348 6.26 1.94 17.02
N GLN A 349 5.83 3.16 17.32
CA GLN A 349 5.85 3.68 18.70
C GLN A 349 4.51 3.54 19.42
N LYS A 350 3.47 4.24 19.01
CA LYS A 350 2.16 4.29 19.70
C LYS A 350 1.07 3.56 18.93
N ILE A 351 1.24 3.44 17.64
CA ILE A 351 0.33 2.74 16.75
C ILE A 351 0.92 1.36 16.56
N GLY A 352 0.19 0.30 16.90
CA GLY A 352 0.63 -1.07 16.78
C GLY A 352 1.09 -1.39 15.36
N SER A 353 2.39 -1.31 15.09
CA SER A 353 2.96 -1.63 13.79
C SER A 353 3.02 -3.15 13.63
N ASN A 354 2.48 -3.63 12.52
CA ASN A 354 2.56 -5.06 12.20
C ASN A 354 3.93 -5.44 11.62
N TYR A 355 4.73 -4.46 11.18
CA TYR A 355 5.86 -4.70 10.26
C TYR A 355 7.15 -3.94 10.63
N GLN A 356 7.29 -3.46 11.87
CA GLN A 356 8.53 -2.85 12.36
C GLN A 356 9.62 -3.93 12.51
N ALA A 357 10.86 -3.60 12.13
CA ALA A 357 12.03 -4.51 12.16
C ALA A 357 11.77 -5.85 11.45
N GLN A 358 10.98 -5.85 10.38
CA GLN A 358 10.65 -7.06 9.65
C GLN A 358 11.78 -7.49 8.70
N GLY A 359 11.92 -8.83 8.57
CA GLY A 359 12.53 -9.47 7.43
C GLY A 359 11.47 -9.97 6.43
N LEU A 360 11.63 -11.18 5.93
CA LEU A 360 10.59 -11.87 5.15
C LEU A 360 9.37 -12.16 6.03
N LYS A 361 8.25 -11.51 5.74
CA LYS A 361 7.05 -11.59 6.58
C LYS A 361 5.76 -11.59 5.77
N LEU A 362 4.91 -12.56 6.04
CA LEU A 362 3.56 -12.66 5.47
C LEU A 362 2.61 -11.60 6.05
N SER A 363 1.39 -11.53 5.53
CA SER A 363 0.34 -10.66 6.04
C SER A 363 0.00 -10.96 7.50
N LYS A 364 -0.42 -9.93 8.26
CA LYS A 364 -0.85 -10.02 9.68
C LYS A 364 -1.94 -11.05 9.96
N HIS A 365 -2.59 -11.60 8.94
CA HIS A 365 -3.66 -12.59 9.05
C HIS A 365 -3.13 -14.00 9.38
N PHE A 366 -1.87 -14.26 9.07
CA PHE A 366 -1.22 -15.55 9.33
C PHE A 366 -0.58 -15.58 10.72
N LYS A 367 -0.55 -16.78 11.31
CA LYS A 367 0.16 -17.04 12.57
C LYS A 367 1.66 -16.88 12.33
N VAL A 368 2.33 -16.20 13.27
CA VAL A 368 3.80 -16.03 13.26
C VAL A 368 4.44 -17.28 13.83
#